data_e3952d2fe9661b65acef2aad813da1ea
#
_entry.id   e3952d2fe9661b65acef2aad813da1ea
#
_cell.length_a   1.000
_cell.length_b   1.000
_cell.length_c   1.000
_cell.angle_alpha   90.00
_cell.angle_beta   90.00
_cell.angle_gamma   90.00
#
_symmetry.space_group_name_H-M   'P 1'
#
loop_
_entity.id
_entity.type
_entity.pdbx_description
1 polymer ?
#
loop_
_entity_poly.entity_id
_entity_poly.type
_entity_poly.pdbx_seq_one_letter_code
_entity_poly.pdbx_strand_id
1 'polypeptide(L)'
;MNKELKIEDFKAIPRWSDRKIHSPLLRQLQLENGRRLPLLYFPELEAGGMVRTGFTTRIGGFSRGCCASMNISYDQCDDPWDVDRNVKLAAEAMGSKPSKMVYTEQQHTTNVQVVTEKDAGRGTVRPRVWESVDGLITNVPGLVLTAFGSDCTTLYFVDPVHKAIGLSHAGWRGTVAGMAQKTLQLMEEEYGTDPKDVLAAVGPSICRSCYEIGQDVADEVRRQLPDFADEVLDVYPEDKFRLDLHMLNKLIMEHAGVPADHIYVTDICTRCNPELLFSHRLMGSQRGNNAAMLMLRTD
;
A
#
# COMPACT_ATOMS: atom_id res chain seq x y z
N MET A 1 -22.89 14.99 13.84
CA MET A 1 -22.54 13.64 14.37
C MET A 1 -21.87 12.89 13.25
N ASN A 2 -20.55 12.65 13.33
CA ASN A 2 -19.86 11.88 12.30
C ASN A 2 -20.32 10.42 12.44
N LYS A 3 -21.01 9.91 11.45
CA LYS A 3 -21.36 8.49 11.34
C LYS A 3 -20.07 7.67 11.53
N GLU A 4 -20.11 6.67 12.38
CA GLU A 4 -19.00 5.75 12.56
C GLU A 4 -18.84 4.94 11.27
N LEU A 5 -17.66 5.03 10.64
CA LEU A 5 -17.36 4.28 9.42
C LEU A 5 -17.25 2.78 9.76
N LYS A 6 -17.84 1.94 8.93
CA LYS A 6 -17.80 0.47 9.04
C LYS A 6 -17.22 -0.14 7.77
N ILE A 7 -16.72 -1.38 7.87
CA ILE A 7 -16.18 -2.06 6.70
C ILE A 7 -17.25 -2.26 5.62
N GLU A 8 -18.50 -2.43 6.00
CA GLU A 8 -19.65 -2.57 5.09
C GLU A 8 -19.97 -1.27 4.32
N ASP A 9 -19.42 -0.12 4.73
CA ASP A 9 -19.55 1.12 3.96
C ASP A 9 -18.67 1.12 2.70
N PHE A 10 -17.68 0.21 2.61
CA PHE A 10 -16.87 0.02 1.42
C PHE A 10 -17.57 -0.90 0.40
N LYS A 11 -17.55 -0.48 -0.85
CA LYS A 11 -17.98 -1.33 -1.97
C LYS A 11 -16.87 -2.34 -2.26
N ALA A 12 -17.17 -3.61 -2.00
CA ALA A 12 -16.28 -4.70 -2.34
C ALA A 12 -16.16 -4.88 -3.87
N ILE A 13 -15.01 -5.33 -4.34
CA ILE A 13 -14.81 -5.73 -5.73
C ILE A 13 -15.59 -7.02 -5.96
N PRO A 14 -16.39 -7.12 -7.05
CA PRO A 14 -17.04 -8.38 -7.40
C PRO A 14 -16.00 -9.51 -7.52
N ARG A 15 -16.24 -10.62 -6.84
CA ARG A 15 -15.40 -11.81 -6.97
C ARG A 15 -15.51 -12.35 -8.39
N TRP A 16 -14.41 -12.54 -9.06
CA TRP A 16 -14.34 -13.05 -10.42
C TRP A 16 -13.45 -14.30 -10.56
N SER A 17 -13.08 -14.88 -9.42
CA SER A 17 -12.49 -16.23 -9.35
C SER A 17 -12.83 -16.88 -8.02
N ASP A 18 -12.73 -18.21 -7.92
CA ASP A 18 -12.89 -19.00 -6.68
C ASP A 18 -11.72 -18.79 -5.70
N ARG A 19 -10.79 -17.88 -6.00
CA ARG A 19 -9.63 -17.57 -5.16
C ARG A 19 -10.08 -16.81 -3.92
N LYS A 20 -9.55 -17.19 -2.76
CA LYS A 20 -9.81 -16.49 -1.50
C LYS A 20 -9.34 -15.05 -1.61
N ILE A 21 -10.27 -14.12 -1.53
CA ILE A 21 -10.00 -12.69 -1.34
C ILE A 21 -10.12 -12.45 0.15
N HIS A 22 -9.09 -11.85 0.73
CA HIS A 22 -9.06 -11.47 2.13
C HIS A 22 -9.37 -9.98 2.24
N SER A 23 -10.57 -9.68 2.72
CA SER A 23 -10.93 -8.28 2.98
C SER A 23 -10.12 -7.76 4.17
N PRO A 24 -9.44 -6.62 4.03
CA PRO A 24 -8.90 -5.95 5.20
C PRO A 24 -10.05 -5.57 6.12
N LEU A 25 -9.78 -5.56 7.43
CA LEU A 25 -10.74 -5.07 8.41
C LEU A 25 -10.55 -3.57 8.64
N LEU A 26 -11.57 -2.92 9.19
CA LEU A 26 -11.53 -1.52 9.57
C LEU A 26 -11.36 -1.38 11.08
N ARG A 27 -10.32 -0.65 11.48
CA ARG A 27 -10.06 -0.29 12.87
C ARG A 27 -10.46 1.17 13.09
N GLN A 28 -11.29 1.43 14.09
CA GLN A 28 -11.61 2.78 14.55
C GLN A 28 -10.72 3.13 15.76
N LEU A 29 -9.77 3.99 15.54
CA LEU A 29 -8.86 4.39 16.60
C LEU A 29 -9.36 5.67 17.26
N GLN A 30 -9.56 5.60 18.58
CA GLN A 30 -9.79 6.77 19.40
C GLN A 30 -8.43 7.39 19.72
N LEU A 31 -8.18 8.58 19.20
CA LEU A 31 -6.93 9.31 19.41
C LEU A 31 -6.99 10.18 20.66
N GLU A 32 -5.82 10.56 21.20
CA GLU A 32 -5.68 11.37 22.42
C GLU A 32 -6.46 12.69 22.34
N ASN A 33 -6.54 13.30 21.16
CA ASN A 33 -7.29 14.53 20.91
C ASN A 33 -8.81 14.35 20.78
N GLY A 34 -9.32 13.15 21.06
CA GLY A 34 -10.73 12.80 20.97
C GLY A 34 -11.25 12.52 19.55
N ARG A 35 -10.40 12.60 18.52
CA ARG A 35 -10.79 12.24 17.15
C ARG A 35 -10.82 10.73 16.96
N ARG A 36 -11.62 10.29 16.00
CA ARG A 36 -11.61 8.91 15.52
C ARG A 36 -10.93 8.87 14.14
N LEU A 37 -9.96 7.96 13.99
CA LEU A 37 -9.27 7.72 12.74
C LEU A 37 -9.57 6.30 12.25
N PRO A 38 -10.29 6.15 11.13
CA PRO A 38 -10.50 4.84 10.53
C PRO A 38 -9.27 4.43 9.70
N LEU A 39 -8.72 3.26 10.01
CA LEU A 39 -7.66 2.61 9.25
C LEU A 39 -8.10 1.22 8.79
N LEU A 40 -7.86 0.90 7.53
CA LEU A 40 -7.91 -0.48 7.07
C LEU A 40 -6.63 -1.20 7.52
N TYR A 41 -6.72 -2.48 7.88
CA TYR A 41 -5.58 -3.30 8.30
C TYR A 41 -5.76 -4.76 7.90
N PHE A 42 -4.68 -5.51 7.82
CA PHE A 42 -4.69 -6.94 7.50
C PHE A 42 -4.57 -7.76 8.77
N PRO A 43 -5.66 -8.36 9.28
CA PRO A 43 -5.65 -9.14 10.51
C PRO A 43 -4.73 -10.37 10.41
N GLU A 44 -4.59 -10.97 9.23
CA GLU A 44 -3.75 -12.13 8.99
C GLU A 44 -2.26 -11.79 9.19
N LEU A 45 -1.80 -10.63 8.72
CA LEU A 45 -0.44 -10.17 8.95
C LEU A 45 -0.19 -9.85 10.43
N GLU A 46 -1.21 -9.39 11.14
CA GLU A 46 -1.12 -9.02 12.56
C GLU A 46 -1.36 -10.21 13.53
N ALA A 47 -1.80 -11.37 13.04
CA ALA A 47 -2.21 -12.51 13.88
C ALA A 47 -1.11 -13.00 14.85
N GLY A 48 0.16 -12.92 14.44
CA GLY A 48 1.31 -13.25 15.28
C GLY A 48 1.69 -12.19 16.31
N GLY A 49 1.00 -11.03 16.36
CA GLY A 49 1.30 -9.93 17.26
C GLY A 49 2.58 -9.14 16.96
N MET A 50 3.37 -9.58 15.97
CA MET A 50 4.69 -9.03 15.66
C MET A 50 4.63 -7.69 14.94
N VAL A 51 3.62 -7.47 14.10
CA VAL A 51 3.50 -6.27 13.28
C VAL A 51 2.23 -5.50 13.56
N ARG A 52 2.22 -4.24 13.13
CA ARG A 52 1.03 -3.43 12.95
C ARG A 52 0.95 -2.97 11.50
N THR A 53 -0.20 -3.15 10.88
CA THR A 53 -0.50 -2.71 9.52
C THR A 53 -1.50 -1.56 9.52
N GLY A 54 -1.47 -0.72 8.50
CA GLY A 54 -2.46 0.33 8.31
C GLY A 54 -2.53 0.77 6.85
N PHE A 55 -3.75 1.11 6.43
CA PHE A 55 -3.97 1.84 5.18
C PHE A 55 -4.96 2.97 5.49
N THR A 56 -4.56 4.22 5.25
CA THR A 56 -5.41 5.36 5.60
C THR A 56 -6.64 5.42 4.71
N THR A 57 -7.77 5.81 5.30
CA THR A 57 -8.88 6.33 4.52
C THR A 57 -8.70 7.84 4.31
N ARG A 58 -9.52 8.47 3.47
CA ARG A 58 -9.53 9.93 3.36
C ARG A 58 -10.29 10.63 4.49
N ILE A 59 -10.76 9.89 5.51
CA ILE A 59 -11.64 10.37 6.58
C ILE A 59 -10.84 10.63 7.86
N GLY A 60 -11.22 11.64 8.63
CA GLY A 60 -10.74 11.87 10.00
C GLY A 60 -9.61 12.89 10.15
N GLY A 61 -9.08 13.40 9.05
CA GLY A 61 -7.99 14.37 9.05
C GLY A 61 -8.42 15.84 9.10
N PHE A 62 -7.49 16.69 8.74
CA PHE A 62 -7.60 18.14 8.81
C PHE A 62 -7.55 18.84 7.44
N SER A 63 -7.00 18.17 6.42
CA SER A 63 -6.90 18.72 5.06
C SER A 63 -8.26 19.12 4.50
N ARG A 64 -8.25 20.07 3.57
CA ARG A 64 -9.45 20.68 2.99
C ARG A 64 -9.46 20.53 1.47
N GLY A 65 -10.55 20.97 0.83
CA GLY A 65 -10.68 20.97 -0.62
C GLY A 65 -10.47 19.57 -1.23
N CYS A 66 -9.65 19.49 -2.27
CA CYS A 66 -9.35 18.24 -2.97
C CYS A 66 -8.61 17.20 -2.12
N CYS A 67 -7.89 17.63 -1.09
CA CYS A 67 -7.15 16.78 -0.17
C CYS A 67 -7.95 16.37 1.09
N ALA A 68 -9.23 16.75 1.17
CA ALA A 68 -10.07 16.48 2.33
C ALA A 68 -10.29 14.96 2.51
N SER A 69 -9.99 14.43 3.72
CA SER A 69 -9.44 15.15 4.87
C SER A 69 -8.11 14.59 5.39
N MET A 70 -7.78 13.31 5.17
CA MET A 70 -6.66 12.60 5.80
C MET A 70 -5.47 12.41 4.83
N ASN A 71 -5.08 13.47 4.14
CA ASN A 71 -3.85 13.43 3.35
C ASN A 71 -2.62 13.56 4.27
N ILE A 72 -1.65 12.63 4.15
CA ILE A 72 -0.37 12.67 4.87
C ILE A 72 0.84 12.77 3.92
N SER A 73 0.59 13.08 2.63
CA SER A 73 1.65 13.30 1.64
C SER A 73 1.91 14.79 1.46
N TYR A 74 3.16 15.19 1.58
CA TYR A 74 3.61 16.55 1.31
C TYR A 74 3.73 16.86 -0.20
N ASP A 75 3.61 15.84 -1.05
CA ASP A 75 3.76 15.96 -2.52
C ASP A 75 2.44 16.41 -3.20
N GLN A 76 1.39 16.61 -2.42
CA GLN A 76 0.09 17.05 -2.92
C GLN A 76 -0.10 18.57 -2.72
N CYS A 77 -1.04 19.13 -3.48
CA CYS A 77 -1.41 20.55 -3.33
C CYS A 77 -2.28 20.72 -2.05
N ASP A 78 -1.64 20.69 -0.90
CA ASP A 78 -2.26 20.76 0.43
C ASP A 78 -1.52 21.75 1.33
N ASP A 79 -2.16 22.20 2.41
CA ASP A 79 -1.52 23.02 3.43
C ASP A 79 -0.56 22.15 4.26
N PRO A 80 0.76 22.42 4.27
CA PRO A 80 1.72 21.65 5.05
C PRO A 80 1.38 21.54 6.53
N TRP A 81 0.73 22.56 7.10
CA TRP A 81 0.28 22.54 8.48
C TRP A 81 -0.83 21.49 8.73
N ASP A 82 -1.77 21.36 7.81
CA ASP A 82 -2.80 20.33 7.90
C ASP A 82 -2.20 18.93 7.65
N VAL A 83 -1.22 18.82 6.76
CA VAL A 83 -0.45 17.56 6.55
C VAL A 83 0.30 17.16 7.82
N ASP A 84 1.02 18.08 8.48
CA ASP A 84 1.72 17.81 9.75
C ASP A 84 0.78 17.27 10.83
N ARG A 85 -0.42 17.82 10.91
CA ARG A 85 -1.45 17.37 11.86
C ARG A 85 -1.93 15.96 11.52
N ASN A 86 -2.15 15.68 10.24
CA ASN A 86 -2.56 14.36 9.77
C ASN A 86 -1.46 13.31 9.99
N VAL A 87 -0.19 13.67 9.76
CA VAL A 87 0.96 12.81 10.03
C VAL A 87 1.02 12.42 11.51
N LYS A 88 0.74 13.36 12.42
CA LYS A 88 0.65 13.06 13.87
C LYS A 88 -0.46 12.06 14.17
N LEU A 89 -1.66 12.22 13.56
CA LEU A 89 -2.76 11.27 13.74
C LEU A 89 -2.40 9.88 13.21
N ALA A 90 -1.79 9.79 12.02
CA ALA A 90 -1.38 8.52 11.43
C ALA A 90 -0.31 7.81 12.29
N ALA A 91 0.68 8.56 12.78
CA ALA A 91 1.72 8.03 13.64
C ALA A 91 1.15 7.49 14.97
N GLU A 92 0.28 8.26 15.63
CA GLU A 92 -0.42 7.85 16.86
C GLU A 92 -1.25 6.58 16.60
N ALA A 93 -1.96 6.52 15.49
CA ALA A 93 -2.75 5.35 15.10
C ALA A 93 -1.91 4.08 14.90
N MET A 94 -0.65 4.24 14.50
CA MET A 94 0.33 3.15 14.43
C MET A 94 0.98 2.83 15.79
N GLY A 95 0.66 3.57 16.86
CA GLY A 95 1.32 3.44 18.16
C GLY A 95 2.75 3.99 18.13
N SER A 96 3.00 5.00 17.33
CA SER A 96 4.32 5.57 17.06
C SER A 96 4.26 7.11 17.06
N LYS A 97 5.28 7.75 16.51
CA LYS A 97 5.38 9.21 16.40
C LYS A 97 5.96 9.60 15.04
N PRO A 98 5.71 10.84 14.54
CA PRO A 98 6.21 11.28 13.23
C PRO A 98 7.71 11.07 13.03
N SER A 99 8.52 11.25 14.09
CA SER A 99 9.97 11.04 14.04
C SER A 99 10.40 9.58 13.88
N LYS A 100 9.48 8.62 13.84
CA LYS A 100 9.72 7.19 13.58
C LYS A 100 9.12 6.73 12.25
N MET A 101 8.38 7.58 11.55
CA MET A 101 7.89 7.27 10.20
C MET A 101 9.00 7.46 9.17
N VAL A 102 9.00 6.62 8.15
CA VAL A 102 9.94 6.70 7.03
C VAL A 102 9.16 6.57 5.73
N TYR A 103 9.24 7.59 4.90
CA TYR A 103 8.50 7.70 3.64
C TYR A 103 9.34 7.23 2.45
N THR A 104 8.70 6.56 1.52
CA THR A 104 9.23 6.34 0.17
C THR A 104 9.40 7.66 -0.59
N GLU A 105 10.23 7.66 -1.65
CA GLU A 105 10.35 8.73 -2.66
C GLU A 105 9.96 8.15 -4.02
N GLN A 106 8.66 7.99 -4.26
CA GLN A 106 8.08 7.18 -5.32
C GLN A 106 8.23 7.82 -6.71
N GLN A 107 8.85 7.11 -7.63
CA GLN A 107 9.02 7.48 -9.04
C GLN A 107 8.58 6.35 -9.98
N HIS A 108 7.83 5.35 -9.48
CA HIS A 108 7.39 4.16 -10.21
C HIS A 108 8.57 3.30 -10.71
N THR A 109 9.61 3.19 -9.91
CA THR A 109 10.78 2.33 -10.13
C THR A 109 10.67 1.01 -9.37
N THR A 110 11.77 0.26 -9.31
CA THR A 110 11.89 -0.95 -8.47
C THR A 110 13.00 -0.82 -7.42
N ASN A 111 13.39 0.42 -7.11
CA ASN A 111 14.41 0.66 -6.10
C ASN A 111 13.83 0.45 -4.70
N VAL A 112 14.47 -0.43 -3.94
CA VAL A 112 14.12 -0.75 -2.56
C VAL A 112 15.28 -0.34 -1.65
N GLN A 113 14.98 0.31 -0.54
CA GLN A 113 15.97 0.83 0.42
C GLN A 113 15.90 0.07 1.75
N VAL A 114 17.05 -0.35 2.25
CA VAL A 114 17.20 -0.83 3.64
C VAL A 114 17.10 0.36 4.58
N VAL A 115 16.18 0.31 5.54
CA VAL A 115 15.92 1.38 6.50
C VAL A 115 16.41 0.98 7.89
N THR A 116 17.10 1.91 8.53
CA THR A 116 17.65 1.77 9.89
C THR A 116 17.20 2.91 10.80
N GLU A 117 17.55 2.86 12.09
CA GLU A 117 17.29 3.97 13.02
C GLU A 117 17.84 5.33 12.52
N LYS A 118 18.88 5.34 11.69
CA LYS A 118 19.44 6.58 11.10
C LYS A 118 18.46 7.25 10.13
N ASP A 119 17.50 6.50 9.62
CA ASP A 119 16.52 6.97 8.63
C ASP A 119 15.20 7.42 9.27
N ALA A 120 15.07 7.23 10.59
CA ALA A 120 13.89 7.62 11.34
C ALA A 120 13.50 9.09 11.09
N GLY A 121 12.23 9.33 10.76
CA GLY A 121 11.67 10.65 10.49
C GLY A 121 11.90 11.19 9.07
N ARG A 122 12.52 10.42 8.16
CA ARG A 122 12.69 10.84 6.76
C ARG A 122 11.33 10.96 6.06
N GLY A 123 11.09 12.09 5.44
CA GLY A 123 9.82 12.41 4.77
C GLY A 123 8.75 13.01 5.70
N THR A 124 9.01 13.08 7.01
CA THR A 124 8.13 13.72 7.99
C THR A 124 8.83 14.89 8.73
N VAL A 125 9.66 14.60 9.71
CA VAL A 125 10.39 15.63 10.49
C VAL A 125 11.79 15.93 9.93
N ARG A 126 12.23 15.16 8.94
CA ARG A 126 13.49 15.31 8.21
C ARG A 126 13.24 15.22 6.71
N PRO A 127 14.04 15.90 5.88
CA PRO A 127 13.93 15.77 4.42
C PRO A 127 14.14 14.31 3.96
N ARG A 128 13.46 13.92 2.89
CA ARG A 128 13.82 12.76 2.09
C ARG A 128 15.13 13.09 1.37
N VAL A 129 16.09 12.16 1.45
CA VAL A 129 17.40 12.34 0.79
C VAL A 129 17.62 11.30 -0.30
N TRP A 130 16.62 10.43 -0.50
CA TRP A 130 16.64 9.43 -1.56
C TRP A 130 16.12 10.02 -2.85
N GLU A 131 16.67 9.55 -3.94
CA GLU A 131 16.10 9.75 -5.26
C GLU A 131 15.48 8.42 -5.68
N SER A 132 14.17 8.42 -6.00
CA SER A 132 13.53 7.29 -6.66
C SER A 132 13.55 5.99 -5.85
N VAL A 133 12.93 5.99 -4.66
CA VAL A 133 12.77 4.81 -3.80
C VAL A 133 11.29 4.47 -3.66
N ASP A 134 10.90 3.33 -4.24
CA ASP A 134 9.51 2.87 -4.26
C ASP A 134 9.24 1.75 -3.24
N GLY A 135 10.28 1.18 -2.61
CA GLY A 135 10.16 0.17 -1.55
C GLY A 135 11.10 0.42 -0.39
N LEU A 136 10.68 -0.01 0.80
CA LEU A 136 11.45 0.07 2.05
C LEU A 136 11.43 -1.29 2.74
N ILE A 137 12.57 -1.71 3.28
CA ILE A 137 12.65 -2.89 4.16
C ILE A 137 13.37 -2.55 5.46
N THR A 138 13.01 -3.24 6.55
CA THR A 138 13.67 -3.08 7.85
C THR A 138 13.46 -4.29 8.76
N ASN A 139 14.39 -4.50 9.67
CA ASN A 139 14.24 -5.37 10.84
C ASN A 139 14.27 -4.58 12.17
N VAL A 140 14.15 -3.25 12.10
CA VAL A 140 14.20 -2.36 13.27
C VAL A 140 12.78 -2.15 13.81
N PRO A 141 12.48 -2.58 15.06
CA PRO A 141 11.19 -2.35 15.68
C PRO A 141 10.87 -0.86 15.88
N GLY A 142 9.60 -0.50 15.78
CA GLY A 142 9.10 0.85 16.01
C GLY A 142 9.26 1.82 14.85
N LEU A 143 10.01 1.48 13.78
CA LEU A 143 10.01 2.26 12.54
C LEU A 143 8.73 1.97 11.76
N VAL A 144 8.05 3.04 11.30
CA VAL A 144 6.85 2.94 10.48
C VAL A 144 7.23 3.17 9.02
N LEU A 145 7.36 2.09 8.26
CA LEU A 145 7.50 2.18 6.80
C LEU A 145 6.21 2.74 6.22
N THR A 146 6.32 3.71 5.31
CA THR A 146 5.15 4.37 4.72
C THR A 146 5.33 4.53 3.22
N ALA A 147 4.35 4.02 2.46
CA ALA A 147 4.24 4.17 1.01
C ALA A 147 2.85 4.70 0.64
N PHE A 148 2.73 5.38 -0.50
CA PHE A 148 1.49 6.02 -0.93
C PHE A 148 0.86 5.26 -2.10
N GLY A 149 -0.47 5.12 -2.08
CA GLY A 149 -1.22 4.44 -3.13
C GLY A 149 -2.59 5.07 -3.34
N SER A 150 -2.74 5.84 -4.43
CA SER A 150 -4.04 6.28 -4.91
C SER A 150 -4.23 5.71 -6.30
N ASP A 151 -4.72 4.48 -6.35
CA ASP A 151 -4.87 3.53 -7.44
C ASP A 151 -3.70 2.57 -7.66
N CYS A 152 -2.43 2.96 -7.44
CA CYS A 152 -1.33 2.02 -7.44
C CYS A 152 -1.42 1.08 -6.24
N THR A 153 -0.98 -0.17 -6.43
CA THR A 153 -0.91 -1.16 -5.34
C THR A 153 0.20 -0.81 -4.35
N THR A 154 -0.04 -1.16 -3.09
CA THR A 154 0.96 -1.21 -2.04
C THR A 154 1.12 -2.66 -1.59
N LEU A 155 2.37 -3.12 -1.50
CA LEU A 155 2.71 -4.50 -1.20
C LEU A 155 3.34 -4.57 0.20
N TYR A 156 2.76 -5.41 1.05
CA TYR A 156 3.23 -5.65 2.41
C TYR A 156 3.92 -7.01 2.46
N PHE A 157 5.07 -7.08 3.12
CA PHE A 157 5.84 -8.29 3.33
C PHE A 157 6.22 -8.39 4.81
N VAL A 158 5.98 -9.55 5.40
CA VAL A 158 6.28 -9.84 6.80
C VAL A 158 6.99 -11.18 6.88
N ASP A 159 8.23 -11.18 7.33
CA ASP A 159 8.99 -12.37 7.65
C ASP A 159 8.96 -12.59 9.18
N PRO A 160 8.18 -13.56 9.67
CA PRO A 160 8.08 -13.82 11.09
C PRO A 160 9.31 -14.53 11.66
N VAL A 161 10.09 -15.20 10.82
CA VAL A 161 11.28 -15.98 11.24
C VAL A 161 12.44 -15.03 11.57
N HIS A 162 12.76 -14.11 10.65
CA HIS A 162 13.87 -13.16 10.79
C HIS A 162 13.43 -11.81 11.37
N LYS A 163 12.12 -11.66 11.69
CA LYS A 163 11.55 -10.42 12.20
C LYS A 163 11.88 -9.23 11.30
N ALA A 164 11.64 -9.40 10.01
CA ALA A 164 11.87 -8.38 9.00
C ALA A 164 10.55 -8.03 8.29
N ILE A 165 10.45 -6.80 7.81
CA ILE A 165 9.28 -6.31 7.08
C ILE A 165 9.70 -5.56 5.83
N GLY A 166 8.83 -5.58 4.81
CA GLY A 166 8.95 -4.80 3.59
C GLY A 166 7.64 -4.12 3.23
N LEU A 167 7.70 -2.92 2.72
CA LEU A 167 6.55 -2.17 2.21
C LEU A 167 6.93 -1.48 0.90
N SER A 168 6.22 -1.79 -0.18
CA SER A 168 6.57 -1.29 -1.51
C SER A 168 5.36 -0.73 -2.24
N HIS A 169 5.60 0.33 -3.03
CA HIS A 169 4.67 0.88 -3.99
C HIS A 169 4.86 0.21 -5.34
N ALA A 170 3.79 -0.31 -5.91
CA ALA A 170 3.80 -1.01 -7.19
C ALA A 170 2.66 -0.50 -8.11
N GLY A 171 2.89 0.63 -8.77
CA GLY A 171 2.10 0.99 -9.94
C GLY A 171 2.38 0.00 -11.09
N TRP A 172 1.66 0.07 -12.21
CA TRP A 172 1.82 -0.90 -13.29
C TRP A 172 3.28 -1.06 -13.77
N ARG A 173 4.04 0.04 -13.85
CA ARG A 173 5.47 0.00 -14.23
C ARG A 173 6.31 -0.78 -13.23
N GLY A 174 6.17 -0.47 -11.94
CA GLY A 174 6.88 -1.18 -10.87
C GLY A 174 6.46 -2.65 -10.78
N THR A 175 5.16 -2.95 -10.97
CA THR A 175 4.65 -4.32 -11.00
C THR A 175 5.29 -5.12 -12.12
N VAL A 176 5.23 -4.63 -13.37
CA VAL A 176 5.77 -5.32 -14.55
C VAL A 176 7.30 -5.44 -14.48
N ALA A 177 7.98 -4.44 -13.89
CA ALA A 177 9.42 -4.46 -13.67
C ALA A 177 9.87 -5.31 -12.45
N GLY A 178 8.93 -5.98 -11.75
CA GLY A 178 9.23 -6.94 -10.70
C GLY A 178 9.47 -6.34 -9.31
N MET A 179 8.73 -5.29 -8.92
CA MET A 179 8.87 -4.67 -7.58
C MET A 179 8.76 -5.69 -6.45
N ALA A 180 7.81 -6.63 -6.52
CA ALA A 180 7.64 -7.65 -5.49
C ALA A 180 8.88 -8.55 -5.37
N GLN A 181 9.42 -9.05 -6.52
CA GLN A 181 10.64 -9.87 -6.53
C GLN A 181 11.83 -9.09 -5.97
N LYS A 182 11.98 -7.80 -6.36
CA LYS A 182 13.08 -6.96 -5.86
C LYS A 182 13.01 -6.74 -4.37
N THR A 183 11.81 -6.58 -3.82
CA THR A 183 11.62 -6.44 -2.37
C THR A 183 11.99 -7.74 -1.65
N LEU A 184 11.50 -8.89 -2.11
CA LEU A 184 11.80 -10.20 -1.54
C LEU A 184 13.30 -10.53 -1.66
N GLN A 185 13.91 -10.27 -2.82
CA GLN A 185 15.34 -10.48 -3.05
C GLN A 185 16.19 -9.69 -2.05
N LEU A 186 15.87 -8.39 -1.84
CA LEU A 186 16.61 -7.59 -0.89
C LEU A 186 16.38 -8.04 0.57
N MET A 187 15.17 -8.53 0.91
CA MET A 187 14.91 -9.12 2.23
C MET A 187 15.72 -10.42 2.43
N GLU A 188 15.87 -11.25 1.40
CA GLU A 188 16.74 -12.43 1.42
C GLU A 188 18.21 -12.03 1.64
N GLU A 189 18.72 -11.08 0.85
CA GLU A 189 20.11 -10.61 0.90
C GLU A 189 20.47 -9.99 2.26
N GLU A 190 19.57 -9.20 2.86
CA GLU A 190 19.86 -8.42 4.08
C GLU A 190 19.50 -9.18 5.37
N TYR A 191 18.49 -10.03 5.34
CA TYR A 191 17.96 -10.66 6.55
C TYR A 191 17.94 -12.19 6.49
N GLY A 192 18.23 -12.79 5.34
CA GLY A 192 18.13 -14.24 5.15
C GLY A 192 16.68 -14.73 5.00
N THR A 193 15.76 -13.85 4.62
CA THR A 193 14.34 -14.18 4.42
C THR A 193 14.17 -15.30 3.38
N ASP A 194 13.49 -16.40 3.73
CA ASP A 194 13.01 -17.35 2.73
C ASP A 194 11.59 -16.94 2.30
N PRO A 195 11.33 -16.73 1.01
CA PRO A 195 9.99 -16.39 0.52
C PRO A 195 8.88 -17.32 1.01
N LYS A 196 9.18 -18.59 1.31
CA LYS A 196 8.22 -19.55 1.85
C LYS A 196 7.68 -19.20 3.23
N ASP A 197 8.45 -18.45 4.01
CA ASP A 197 8.08 -18.05 5.37
C ASP A 197 7.34 -16.69 5.38
N VAL A 198 7.34 -15.98 4.24
CA VAL A 198 6.77 -14.63 4.15
C VAL A 198 5.25 -14.68 4.12
N LEU A 199 4.63 -13.82 4.95
CA LEU A 199 3.23 -13.42 4.82
C LEU A 199 3.18 -12.11 4.03
N ALA A 200 2.39 -12.07 2.97
CA ALA A 200 2.29 -10.90 2.10
C ALA A 200 0.85 -10.40 1.93
N ALA A 201 0.70 -9.11 1.65
CA ALA A 201 -0.61 -8.58 1.27
C ALA A 201 -0.52 -7.56 0.14
N VAL A 202 -1.58 -7.52 -0.67
CA VAL A 202 -1.82 -6.50 -1.70
C VAL A 202 -2.87 -5.54 -1.17
N GLY A 203 -2.48 -4.27 -0.98
CA GLY A 203 -3.31 -3.23 -0.39
C GLY A 203 -4.38 -2.67 -1.33
N PRO A 204 -5.31 -1.86 -0.81
CA PRO A 204 -6.35 -1.20 -1.60
C PRO A 204 -5.77 -0.42 -2.78
N SER A 205 -6.28 -0.68 -3.97
CA SER A 205 -5.84 -0.06 -5.22
C SER A 205 -6.96 -0.11 -6.26
N ILE A 206 -6.70 0.32 -7.49
CA ILE A 206 -7.71 0.28 -8.55
C ILE A 206 -7.99 -1.16 -8.99
N CYS A 207 -9.26 -1.55 -9.05
CA CYS A 207 -9.63 -2.88 -9.51
C CYS A 207 -9.64 -3.00 -11.03
N ARG A 208 -9.61 -4.26 -11.53
CA ARG A 208 -9.66 -4.60 -12.95
C ARG A 208 -10.77 -3.86 -13.71
N SER A 209 -12.01 -3.87 -13.19
CA SER A 209 -13.15 -3.22 -13.84
C SER A 209 -13.01 -1.71 -13.99
N CYS A 210 -12.17 -1.07 -13.17
CA CYS A 210 -11.90 0.36 -13.17
C CYS A 210 -10.62 0.74 -13.91
N TYR A 211 -9.71 -0.22 -14.16
CA TYR A 211 -8.38 0.06 -14.67
C TYR A 211 -8.27 -0.22 -16.17
N GLU A 212 -8.87 0.66 -16.96
CA GLU A 212 -8.66 0.69 -18.41
C GLU A 212 -7.25 1.18 -18.73
N ILE A 213 -6.58 0.48 -19.65
CA ILE A 213 -5.22 0.75 -20.13
C ILE A 213 -5.18 0.73 -21.65
N GLY A 214 -4.16 1.34 -22.24
CA GLY A 214 -3.89 1.32 -23.67
C GLY A 214 -3.12 0.05 -24.10
N GLN A 215 -2.99 -0.10 -25.43
CA GLN A 215 -2.25 -1.17 -26.07
C GLN A 215 -0.80 -1.22 -25.58
N ASP A 216 -0.15 -0.08 -25.42
CA ASP A 216 1.22 0.06 -24.96
C ASP A 216 1.50 -0.64 -23.63
N VAL A 217 0.58 -0.47 -22.66
CA VAL A 217 0.68 -1.13 -21.35
C VAL A 217 0.39 -2.63 -21.48
N ALA A 218 -0.63 -3.00 -22.28
CA ALA A 218 -0.97 -4.41 -22.48
C ALA A 218 0.17 -5.18 -23.14
N ASP A 219 0.83 -4.58 -24.11
CA ASP A 219 1.98 -5.19 -24.80
C ASP A 219 3.20 -5.32 -23.88
N GLU A 220 3.41 -4.36 -22.99
CA GLU A 220 4.46 -4.44 -21.98
C GLU A 220 4.22 -5.58 -20.98
N VAL A 221 2.97 -5.76 -20.52
CA VAL A 221 2.58 -6.91 -19.67
C VAL A 221 2.83 -8.23 -20.41
N ARG A 222 2.40 -8.38 -21.67
CA ARG A 222 2.62 -9.59 -22.48
C ARG A 222 4.09 -9.88 -22.70
N ARG A 223 4.90 -8.85 -22.93
CA ARG A 223 6.33 -8.96 -23.19
C ARG A 223 7.13 -9.40 -21.98
N GLN A 224 6.83 -8.81 -20.80
CA GLN A 224 7.59 -9.06 -19.59
C GLN A 224 7.07 -10.24 -18.77
N LEU A 225 5.78 -10.50 -18.84
CA LEU A 225 5.08 -11.47 -18.00
C LEU A 225 4.10 -12.33 -18.84
N PRO A 226 4.60 -13.01 -19.91
CA PRO A 226 3.77 -13.75 -20.83
C PRO A 226 2.92 -14.83 -20.14
N ASP A 227 3.44 -15.48 -19.12
CA ASP A 227 2.77 -16.57 -18.41
C ASP A 227 1.54 -16.09 -17.60
N PHE A 228 1.46 -14.79 -17.31
CA PHE A 228 0.37 -14.20 -16.52
C PHE A 228 -0.60 -13.36 -17.34
N ALA A 229 -0.21 -12.98 -18.56
CA ALA A 229 -0.90 -11.96 -19.36
C ALA A 229 -2.39 -12.32 -19.60
N ASP A 230 -2.68 -13.56 -19.97
CA ASP A 230 -4.04 -14.00 -20.28
C ASP A 230 -4.96 -14.02 -19.02
N GLU A 231 -4.38 -14.16 -17.82
CA GLU A 231 -5.15 -14.18 -16.59
C GLU A 231 -5.49 -12.76 -16.10
N VAL A 232 -4.64 -11.78 -16.38
CA VAL A 232 -4.73 -10.43 -15.81
C VAL A 232 -5.22 -9.37 -16.78
N LEU A 233 -5.26 -9.67 -18.10
CA LEU A 233 -5.73 -8.76 -19.14
C LEU A 233 -7.09 -9.18 -19.67
N ASP A 234 -8.04 -8.24 -19.69
CA ASP A 234 -9.26 -8.36 -20.49
C ASP A 234 -9.14 -7.53 -21.76
N VAL A 235 -9.51 -8.11 -22.88
CA VAL A 235 -9.60 -7.41 -24.17
C VAL A 235 -10.98 -6.78 -24.30
N TYR A 236 -11.01 -5.49 -24.62
CA TYR A 236 -12.24 -4.75 -24.86
C TYR A 236 -12.26 -4.24 -26.32
N PRO A 237 -13.44 -3.89 -26.87
CA PRO A 237 -13.52 -3.24 -28.16
C PRO A 237 -12.65 -1.99 -28.24
N GLU A 238 -12.25 -1.59 -29.46
CA GLU A 238 -11.48 -0.39 -29.75
C GLU A 238 -10.04 -0.40 -29.19
N ASP A 239 -9.38 -1.56 -29.19
CA ASP A 239 -7.99 -1.74 -28.72
C ASP A 239 -7.77 -1.27 -27.27
N LYS A 240 -8.80 -1.39 -26.44
CA LYS A 240 -8.75 -1.12 -25.02
C LYS A 240 -8.61 -2.41 -24.22
N PHE A 241 -7.93 -2.28 -23.10
CA PHE A 241 -7.69 -3.39 -22.18
C PHE A 241 -8.06 -3.00 -20.77
N ARG A 242 -8.28 -4.00 -19.92
CA ARG A 242 -8.33 -3.82 -18.47
C ARG A 242 -7.28 -4.71 -17.84
N LEU A 243 -6.54 -4.12 -16.89
CA LEU A 243 -5.47 -4.80 -16.17
C LEU A 243 -5.88 -5.04 -14.73
N ASP A 244 -5.67 -6.27 -14.27
CA ASP A 244 -5.79 -6.63 -12.87
C ASP A 244 -4.46 -6.52 -12.13
N LEU A 245 -4.21 -5.37 -11.53
CA LEU A 245 -3.00 -5.17 -10.73
C LEU A 245 -2.97 -6.01 -9.45
N HIS A 246 -4.14 -6.28 -8.84
CA HIS A 246 -4.20 -7.10 -7.64
C HIS A 246 -3.72 -8.52 -7.94
N MET A 247 -4.32 -9.14 -8.98
CA MET A 247 -3.97 -10.50 -9.37
C MET A 247 -2.54 -10.58 -9.90
N LEU A 248 -2.12 -9.62 -10.72
CA LEU A 248 -0.76 -9.63 -11.28
C LEU A 248 0.30 -9.61 -10.17
N ASN A 249 0.16 -8.74 -9.16
CA ASN A 249 1.09 -8.73 -8.03
C ASN A 249 1.05 -10.04 -7.22
N LYS A 250 -0.14 -10.64 -7.05
CA LYS A 250 -0.28 -11.95 -6.40
C LYS A 250 0.49 -13.03 -7.14
N LEU A 251 0.29 -13.16 -8.45
CA LEU A 251 0.97 -14.16 -9.30
C LEU A 251 2.50 -13.97 -9.29
N ILE A 252 2.95 -12.72 -9.33
CA ILE A 252 4.37 -12.40 -9.23
C ILE A 252 4.96 -12.84 -7.88
N MET A 253 4.27 -12.62 -6.78
CA MET A 253 4.72 -13.06 -5.45
C MET A 253 4.72 -14.59 -5.33
N GLU A 254 3.70 -15.28 -5.87
CA GLU A 254 3.67 -16.75 -5.95
C GLU A 254 4.86 -17.30 -6.76
N HIS A 255 5.11 -16.70 -7.92
CA HIS A 255 6.27 -17.08 -8.75
C HIS A 255 7.61 -16.80 -8.06
N ALA A 256 7.68 -15.81 -7.19
CA ALA A 256 8.84 -15.51 -6.37
C ALA A 256 9.00 -16.44 -5.15
N GLY A 257 8.09 -17.41 -4.97
CA GLY A 257 8.19 -18.47 -3.94
C GLY A 257 7.33 -18.24 -2.70
N VAL A 258 6.53 -17.18 -2.63
CA VAL A 258 5.57 -16.97 -1.52
C VAL A 258 4.40 -17.93 -1.69
N PRO A 259 4.04 -18.76 -0.69
CA PRO A 259 2.90 -19.67 -0.79
C PRO A 259 1.59 -18.93 -1.06
N ALA A 260 0.74 -19.48 -1.92
CA ALA A 260 -0.51 -18.83 -2.34
C ALA A 260 -1.47 -18.52 -1.17
N ASP A 261 -1.43 -19.33 -0.11
CA ASP A 261 -2.21 -19.16 1.12
C ASP A 261 -1.60 -18.17 2.11
N HIS A 262 -0.37 -17.72 1.86
CA HIS A 262 0.30 -16.64 2.58
C HIS A 262 0.08 -15.26 1.94
N ILE A 263 -0.62 -15.17 0.80
CA ILE A 263 -0.83 -13.91 0.09
C ILE A 263 -2.29 -13.47 0.22
N TYR A 264 -2.48 -12.34 0.88
CA TYR A 264 -3.77 -11.75 1.20
C TYR A 264 -4.07 -10.59 0.27
N VAL A 265 -5.07 -10.73 -0.60
CA VAL A 265 -5.42 -9.72 -1.60
C VAL A 265 -6.68 -8.99 -1.16
N THR A 266 -6.62 -7.66 -1.17
CA THR A 266 -7.77 -6.81 -0.84
C THR A 266 -8.92 -6.99 -1.83
N ASP A 267 -10.15 -6.78 -1.36
CA ASP A 267 -11.36 -6.62 -2.17
C ASP A 267 -11.82 -5.16 -2.27
N ILE A 268 -11.00 -4.21 -1.82
CA ILE A 268 -11.33 -2.78 -1.80
C ILE A 268 -10.66 -2.05 -2.96
N CYS A 269 -11.49 -1.44 -3.82
CA CYS A 269 -11.02 -0.59 -4.91
C CYS A 269 -11.08 0.90 -4.52
N THR A 270 -9.97 1.61 -4.73
CA THR A 270 -9.87 3.06 -4.48
C THR A 270 -10.87 3.86 -5.31
N ARG A 271 -11.00 3.54 -6.62
CA ARG A 271 -11.91 4.24 -7.53
C ARG A 271 -13.39 3.93 -7.27
N CYS A 272 -13.73 2.74 -6.79
CA CYS A 272 -15.11 2.38 -6.45
C CYS A 272 -15.59 3.03 -5.14
N ASN A 273 -14.65 3.50 -4.31
CA ASN A 273 -14.90 4.06 -2.98
C ASN A 273 -14.38 5.51 -2.84
N PRO A 274 -14.75 6.45 -3.73
CA PRO A 274 -14.16 7.80 -3.78
C PRO A 274 -14.50 8.66 -2.56
N GLU A 275 -15.59 8.36 -1.85
CA GLU A 275 -15.96 9.05 -0.62
C GLU A 275 -15.09 8.64 0.58
N LEU A 276 -14.43 7.48 0.48
CA LEU A 276 -13.65 6.87 1.55
C LEU A 276 -12.15 6.83 1.27
N LEU A 277 -11.76 6.84 -0.01
CA LEU A 277 -10.38 6.72 -0.48
C LEU A 277 -10.08 7.74 -1.59
N PHE A 278 -8.83 8.16 -1.68
CA PHE A 278 -8.37 8.95 -2.83
C PHE A 278 -8.11 8.04 -4.04
N SER A 279 -8.48 8.49 -5.23
CA SER A 279 -8.26 7.78 -6.49
C SER A 279 -7.72 8.74 -7.55
N HIS A 280 -6.57 8.43 -8.12
CA HIS A 280 -5.96 9.22 -9.18
C HIS A 280 -6.78 9.16 -10.48
N ARG A 281 -7.27 7.97 -10.85
CA ARG A 281 -8.08 7.77 -12.06
C ARG A 281 -9.36 8.60 -12.06
N LEU A 282 -9.95 8.81 -10.87
CA LEU A 282 -11.19 9.57 -10.75
C LEU A 282 -10.95 11.07 -10.55
N MET A 283 -9.94 11.44 -9.76
CA MET A 283 -9.75 12.82 -9.26
C MET A 283 -8.59 13.54 -9.96
N GLY A 284 -7.77 12.84 -10.74
CA GLY A 284 -6.57 13.40 -11.35
C GLY A 284 -5.48 13.72 -10.32
N SER A 285 -4.67 14.74 -10.63
CA SER A 285 -3.57 15.17 -9.76
C SER A 285 -4.02 16.02 -8.56
N GLN A 286 -5.22 16.60 -8.62
CA GLN A 286 -5.77 17.39 -7.51
C GLN A 286 -6.50 16.51 -6.50
N ARG A 287 -5.74 15.86 -5.65
CA ARG A 287 -6.24 14.93 -4.61
C ARG A 287 -5.23 14.78 -3.48
N GLY A 288 -5.68 14.27 -2.36
CA GLY A 288 -4.78 13.72 -1.35
C GLY A 288 -4.25 12.33 -1.75
N ASN A 289 -3.41 11.73 -0.90
CA ASN A 289 -2.91 10.36 -1.04
C ASN A 289 -3.38 9.48 0.12
N ASN A 290 -3.76 8.25 -0.21
CA ASN A 290 -3.85 7.19 0.80
C ASN A 290 -2.43 6.70 1.12
N ALA A 291 -2.20 6.29 2.35
CA ALA A 291 -0.92 5.77 2.78
C ALA A 291 -1.04 4.36 3.36
N ALA A 292 -0.21 3.48 2.86
CA ALA A 292 0.10 2.19 3.44
C ALA A 292 1.17 2.37 4.52
N MET A 293 1.01 1.70 5.65
CA MET A 293 1.92 1.75 6.78
C MET A 293 2.17 0.35 7.33
N LEU A 294 3.41 0.05 7.67
CA LEU A 294 3.83 -1.23 8.24
C LEU A 294 4.92 -1.00 9.29
N MET A 295 4.79 -1.64 10.45
CA MET A 295 5.72 -1.48 11.56
C MET A 295 5.92 -2.81 12.29
N LEU A 296 7.17 -3.16 12.61
CA LEU A 296 7.47 -4.14 13.64
C LEU A 296 7.17 -3.52 15.01
N ARG A 297 6.41 -4.24 15.83
CA ARG A 297 6.06 -3.77 17.18
C ARG A 297 7.27 -3.82 18.11
N THR A 298 7.23 -3.01 19.15
CA THR A 298 8.30 -2.91 20.17
C THR A 298 7.98 -3.68 21.45
N ASP A 299 6.76 -4.19 21.58
CA ASP A 299 6.19 -4.89 22.73
C ASP A 299 6.03 -6.40 22.47
#